data_32c041b718303e287d5b4c0065ef2696
#
_entry.id   32c041b718303e287d5b4c0065ef2696
#
_cell.length_a   1.000
_cell.length_b   1.000
_cell.length_c   1.000
_cell.angle_alpha   90.00
_cell.angle_beta   90.00
_cell.angle_gamma   90.00
#
_symmetry.space_group_name_H-M   'P 1'
#
loop_
_entity.id
_entity.type
_entity.pdbx_description
1 polymer ?
#
loop_
_entity_poly.entity_id
_entity_poly.type
_entity_poly.pdbx_seq_one_letter_code
_entity_poly.pdbx_strand_id
1 'polypeptide(L)'
;GLACTYRVASTRAKVGLPEVKLGLLPGFGGTSRLPRLVGVDSALEWIVGGKENTPEKAMEIGAIDAVVEHDILRDSALDLLKKTIIGEFDWQGKRSEKQQPIKLNENESMMAFETARAFIAGKAGPNYPAPLTIVGVMQASERFALEGALEIEAEGFAELAKSPEATSLIGLFLGDQ
;
A
#
# COMPACT_ATOMS: atom_id res chain seq x y z
N GLY A 1 -8.71 -4.97 -1.88
CA GLY A 1 -9.21 -3.62 -2.19
C GLY A 1 -8.35 -2.86 -3.19
N LEU A 2 -7.02 -2.79 -3.03
CA LEU A 2 -6.13 -1.96 -3.89
C LEU A 2 -6.15 -2.34 -5.38
N ALA A 3 -6.45 -3.59 -5.72
CA ALA A 3 -6.58 -4.05 -7.11
C ALA A 3 -7.87 -3.55 -7.79
N CYS A 4 -8.89 -3.18 -7.03
CA CYS A 4 -10.17 -2.67 -7.56
C CYS A 4 -10.01 -1.28 -8.16
N THR A 5 -10.81 -0.95 -9.19
CA THR A 5 -10.78 0.35 -9.84
C THR A 5 -11.30 1.45 -8.90
N TYR A 6 -12.42 1.18 -8.23
CA TYR A 6 -13.02 2.03 -7.20
C TYR A 6 -13.16 1.29 -5.88
N ARG A 7 -13.14 2.02 -4.79
CA ARG A 7 -13.23 1.54 -3.41
C ARG A 7 -14.17 2.41 -2.61
N VAL A 8 -15.18 1.79 -2.03
CA VAL A 8 -16.10 2.43 -1.08
C VAL A 8 -15.88 1.79 0.29
N ALA A 9 -15.74 2.59 1.31
CA ALA A 9 -15.58 2.13 2.68
C ALA A 9 -16.73 2.56 3.58
N SER A 10 -17.00 1.78 4.60
CA SER A 10 -17.88 2.17 5.69
C SER A 10 -17.15 3.12 6.65
N THR A 11 -17.87 4.05 7.28
CA THR A 11 -17.37 4.87 8.41
C THR A 11 -16.81 4.05 9.56
N ARG A 12 -17.18 2.76 9.67
CA ARG A 12 -16.68 1.82 10.70
C ARG A 12 -15.44 1.04 10.26
N ALA A 13 -14.98 1.21 9.02
CA ALA A 13 -13.85 0.45 8.52
C ALA A 13 -12.52 0.94 9.12
N LYS A 14 -11.54 0.04 9.12
CA LYS A 14 -10.13 0.36 9.35
C LYS A 14 -9.34 0.00 8.10
N VAL A 15 -8.43 0.87 7.71
CA VAL A 15 -7.64 0.72 6.49
C VAL A 15 -6.17 0.79 6.83
N GLY A 16 -5.41 -0.21 6.45
CA GLY A 16 -3.98 -0.25 6.72
C GLY A 16 -3.29 -1.43 6.08
N LEU A 17 -1.97 -1.42 6.15
CA LEU A 17 -1.06 -2.48 5.70
C LEU A 17 -0.10 -2.78 6.86
N PRO A 18 -0.50 -3.64 7.83
CA PRO A 18 0.23 -3.84 9.08
C PRO A 18 1.36 -4.88 8.97
N GLU A 19 1.64 -5.42 7.79
CA GLU A 19 2.57 -6.54 7.56
C GLU A 19 3.97 -6.26 8.11
N VAL A 20 4.40 -5.00 8.10
CA VAL A 20 5.69 -4.60 8.69
C VAL A 20 5.81 -5.01 10.16
N LYS A 21 4.72 -5.01 10.94
CA LYS A 21 4.72 -5.45 12.35
C LYS A 21 5.08 -6.92 12.54
N LEU A 22 4.93 -7.71 11.48
CA LEU A 22 5.32 -9.12 11.42
C LEU A 22 6.70 -9.34 10.79
N GLY A 23 7.45 -8.25 10.53
CA GLY A 23 8.73 -8.33 9.83
C GLY A 23 8.59 -8.62 8.34
N LEU A 24 7.42 -8.36 7.76
CA LEU A 24 7.09 -8.60 6.35
C LEU A 24 6.79 -7.31 5.61
N LEU A 25 6.80 -7.36 4.29
CA LEU A 25 6.19 -6.34 3.44
C LEU A 25 4.78 -6.79 2.97
N PRO A 26 3.91 -5.88 2.51
CA PRO A 26 2.60 -6.22 1.96
C PRO A 26 2.70 -6.98 0.63
N GLY A 27 2.77 -8.31 0.68
CA GLY A 27 3.08 -9.21 -0.44
C GLY A 27 1.92 -9.52 -1.41
N PHE A 28 0.74 -8.90 -1.24
CA PHE A 28 -0.39 -8.99 -2.17
C PHE A 28 -0.55 -7.74 -3.04
N GLY A 29 0.54 -7.14 -3.42
CA GLY A 29 0.59 -5.95 -4.26
C GLY A 29 0.48 -4.64 -3.47
N GLY A 30 0.77 -4.64 -2.18
CA GLY A 30 0.64 -3.44 -1.35
C GLY A 30 1.73 -2.41 -1.64
N THR A 31 2.99 -2.83 -1.72
CA THR A 31 4.12 -1.96 -2.07
C THR A 31 4.08 -1.48 -3.53
N SER A 32 3.42 -2.27 -4.40
CA SER A 32 3.28 -1.95 -5.81
C SER A 32 2.05 -1.09 -6.11
N ARG A 33 0.89 -1.37 -5.49
CA ARG A 33 -0.39 -0.70 -5.81
C ARG A 33 -0.64 0.57 -5.02
N LEU A 34 -0.26 0.59 -3.73
CA LEU A 34 -0.56 1.76 -2.91
C LEU A 34 0.12 3.04 -3.44
N PRO A 35 1.43 3.05 -3.78
CA PRO A 35 2.08 4.26 -4.26
C PRO A 35 1.53 4.77 -5.61
N ARG A 36 0.92 3.89 -6.42
CA ARG A 36 0.21 4.28 -7.65
C ARG A 36 -1.15 4.93 -7.41
N LEU A 37 -1.66 4.84 -6.20
CA LEU A 37 -2.92 5.46 -5.78
C LEU A 37 -2.72 6.77 -5.03
N VAL A 38 -1.77 6.78 -4.09
CA VAL A 38 -1.64 7.83 -3.08
C VAL A 38 -0.31 8.60 -3.16
N GLY A 39 0.54 8.25 -4.12
CA GLY A 39 1.93 8.76 -4.20
C GLY A 39 2.88 7.99 -3.28
N VAL A 40 4.18 8.19 -3.52
CA VAL A 40 5.24 7.42 -2.84
C VAL A 40 5.35 7.79 -1.36
N ASP A 41 5.30 9.08 -1.00
CA ASP A 41 5.47 9.53 0.38
C ASP A 41 4.39 8.99 1.31
N SER A 42 3.11 9.14 0.93
CA SER A 42 1.98 8.61 1.70
C SER A 42 2.02 7.08 1.79
N ALA A 43 2.42 6.42 0.70
CA ALA A 43 2.53 4.96 0.68
C ALA A 43 3.65 4.47 1.62
N LEU A 44 4.83 5.10 1.60
CA LEU A 44 5.94 4.80 2.49
C LEU A 44 5.53 5.00 3.96
N GLU A 45 4.90 6.14 4.29
CA GLU A 45 4.42 6.40 5.64
C GLU A 45 3.47 5.30 6.13
N TRP A 46 2.52 4.90 5.30
CA TRP A 46 1.52 3.90 5.67
C TRP A 46 2.09 2.49 5.80
N ILE A 47 2.89 2.07 4.82
CA ILE A 47 3.44 0.70 4.79
C ILE A 47 4.50 0.52 5.87
N VAL A 48 5.44 1.46 5.99
CA VAL A 48 6.51 1.40 7.00
C VAL A 48 5.96 1.65 8.41
N GLY A 49 4.94 2.50 8.54
CA GLY A 49 4.29 2.76 9.81
C GLY A 49 3.42 1.60 10.29
N GLY A 50 2.87 0.80 9.39
CA GLY A 50 2.01 -0.34 9.68
C GLY A 50 0.78 0.00 10.53
N LYS A 51 0.31 1.24 10.49
CA LYS A 51 -0.82 1.72 11.30
C LYS A 51 -2.14 1.51 10.56
N GLU A 52 -3.18 1.26 11.34
CA GLU A 52 -4.55 1.37 10.85
C GLU A 52 -4.96 2.85 10.82
N ASN A 53 -5.65 3.22 9.75
CA ASN A 53 -6.16 4.56 9.53
C ASN A 53 -7.69 4.53 9.42
N THR A 54 -8.32 5.68 9.70
CA THR A 54 -9.76 5.82 9.45
C THR A 54 -10.05 5.87 7.95
N PRO A 55 -11.26 5.50 7.53
CA PRO A 55 -11.64 5.57 6.12
C PRO A 55 -11.60 7.00 5.56
N GLU A 56 -11.85 8.03 6.39
CA GLU A 56 -11.76 9.44 6.00
C GLU A 56 -10.31 9.82 5.65
N LYS A 57 -9.32 9.42 6.47
CA LYS A 57 -7.90 9.63 6.16
C LYS A 57 -7.48 8.87 4.91
N ALA A 58 -8.02 7.66 4.71
CA ALA A 58 -7.76 6.90 3.51
C ALA A 58 -8.35 7.56 2.25
N MET A 59 -9.51 8.21 2.37
CA MET A 59 -10.13 8.99 1.30
C MET A 59 -9.35 10.28 1.02
N GLU A 60 -8.89 10.97 2.05
CA GLU A 60 -8.11 12.21 1.93
C GLU A 60 -6.86 12.02 1.07
N ILE A 61 -6.15 10.90 1.22
CA ILE A 61 -4.95 10.58 0.44
C ILE A 61 -5.25 9.85 -0.88
N GLY A 62 -6.51 9.54 -1.20
CA GLY A 62 -6.91 8.85 -2.43
C GLY A 62 -6.83 7.31 -2.40
N ALA A 63 -6.58 6.70 -1.23
CA ALA A 63 -6.59 5.25 -1.08
C ALA A 63 -8.00 4.66 -1.19
N ILE A 64 -9.02 5.44 -0.87
CA ILE A 64 -10.46 5.12 -0.97
C ILE A 64 -11.16 6.23 -1.75
N ASP A 65 -12.19 5.89 -2.52
CA ASP A 65 -12.89 6.83 -3.41
C ASP A 65 -14.13 7.44 -2.74
N ALA A 66 -14.75 6.73 -1.79
CA ALA A 66 -15.90 7.23 -1.02
C ALA A 66 -15.98 6.57 0.36
N VAL A 67 -16.49 7.32 1.33
CA VAL A 67 -16.84 6.84 2.67
C VAL A 67 -18.33 7.06 2.88
N VAL A 68 -19.01 6.03 3.36
CA VAL A 68 -20.47 6.04 3.57
C VAL A 68 -20.83 5.36 4.89
N GLU A 69 -22.04 5.59 5.38
CA GLU A 69 -22.56 4.87 6.54
C GLU A 69 -22.64 3.37 6.27
N HIS A 70 -22.43 2.58 7.33
CA HIS A 70 -22.35 1.12 7.22
C HIS A 70 -23.58 0.50 6.56
N ASP A 71 -24.74 0.97 6.91
CA ASP A 71 -26.02 0.38 6.51
C ASP A 71 -26.33 0.59 5.02
N ILE A 72 -25.72 1.61 4.38
CA ILE A 72 -25.89 1.89 2.95
C ILE A 72 -24.67 1.51 2.10
N LEU A 73 -23.65 0.87 2.68
CA LEU A 73 -22.38 0.55 2.00
C LEU A 73 -22.62 -0.25 0.70
N ARG A 74 -23.45 -1.28 0.76
CA ARG A 74 -23.74 -2.14 -0.39
C ARG A 74 -24.46 -1.39 -1.49
N ASP A 75 -25.46 -0.60 -1.13
CA ASP A 75 -26.26 0.15 -2.10
C ASP A 75 -25.44 1.26 -2.76
N SER A 76 -24.60 1.95 -1.99
CA SER A 76 -23.67 2.96 -2.51
C SER A 76 -22.63 2.35 -3.46
N ALA A 77 -22.11 1.16 -3.16
CA ALA A 77 -21.18 0.47 -4.04
C ALA A 77 -21.86 0.03 -5.35
N LEU A 78 -23.13 -0.42 -5.28
CA LEU A 78 -23.92 -0.77 -6.46
C LEU A 78 -24.28 0.44 -7.31
N ASP A 79 -24.59 1.59 -6.67
CA ASP A 79 -24.84 2.84 -7.38
C ASP A 79 -23.59 3.33 -8.13
N LEU A 80 -22.43 3.32 -7.46
CA LEU A 80 -21.14 3.63 -8.09
C LEU A 80 -20.87 2.72 -9.30
N LEU A 81 -21.13 1.41 -9.15
CA LEU A 81 -20.95 0.45 -10.25
C LEU A 81 -21.89 0.77 -11.43
N LYS A 82 -23.17 1.06 -11.18
CA LYS A 82 -24.13 1.44 -12.21
C LYS A 82 -23.69 2.70 -12.96
N LYS A 83 -23.30 3.75 -12.23
CA LYS A 83 -22.78 5.00 -12.79
C LYS A 83 -21.52 4.76 -13.64
N THR A 84 -20.65 3.86 -13.20
CA THR A 84 -19.47 3.47 -13.95
C THR A 84 -19.83 2.76 -15.26
N ILE A 85 -20.81 1.85 -15.24
CA ILE A 85 -21.27 1.11 -16.43
C ILE A 85 -21.86 2.05 -17.48
N ILE A 86 -22.63 3.06 -17.09
CA ILE A 86 -23.23 4.03 -18.01
C ILE A 86 -22.28 5.14 -18.44
N GLY A 87 -21.01 5.10 -18.00
CA GLY A 87 -19.94 5.99 -18.47
C GLY A 87 -19.85 7.32 -17.73
N GLU A 88 -20.47 7.49 -16.56
CA GLU A 88 -20.29 8.69 -15.73
C GLU A 88 -18.87 8.81 -15.17
N PHE A 89 -18.15 7.69 -15.05
CA PHE A 89 -16.77 7.65 -14.56
C PHE A 89 -15.85 6.96 -15.55
N ASP A 90 -14.68 7.55 -15.81
CA ASP A 90 -13.62 6.94 -16.63
C ASP A 90 -12.86 5.86 -15.86
N TRP A 91 -13.46 4.69 -15.76
CA TRP A 91 -12.84 3.54 -15.12
C TRP A 91 -11.67 2.96 -15.91
N GLN A 92 -11.67 3.10 -17.23
CA GLN A 92 -10.63 2.59 -18.13
C GLN A 92 -9.35 3.39 -17.97
N GLY A 93 -9.45 4.72 -18.00
CA GLY A 93 -8.33 5.62 -17.74
C GLY A 93 -7.76 5.41 -16.35
N LYS A 94 -8.61 5.39 -15.33
CA LYS A 94 -8.19 5.12 -13.94
C LYS A 94 -7.51 3.76 -13.75
N ARG A 95 -7.99 2.73 -14.44
CA ARG A 95 -7.36 1.41 -14.42
C ARG A 95 -6.03 1.41 -15.16
N SER A 96 -5.96 2.08 -16.32
CA SER A 96 -4.74 2.20 -17.10
C SER A 96 -3.62 2.90 -16.34
N GLU A 97 -3.94 4.01 -15.65
CA GLU A 97 -2.96 4.74 -14.83
C GLU A 97 -2.30 3.86 -13.76
N LYS A 98 -3.09 3.00 -13.11
CA LYS A 98 -2.58 2.06 -12.10
C LYS A 98 -1.62 1.00 -12.65
N GLN A 99 -1.61 0.77 -13.95
CA GLN A 99 -0.71 -0.19 -14.60
C GLN A 99 0.64 0.44 -14.98
N GLN A 100 0.72 1.78 -15.02
CA GLN A 100 1.91 2.50 -15.45
C GLN A 100 2.98 2.56 -14.35
N PRO A 101 4.25 2.82 -14.73
CA PRO A 101 5.28 3.22 -13.77
C PRO A 101 4.85 4.41 -12.91
N ILE A 102 5.44 4.54 -11.75
CA ILE A 102 5.22 5.70 -10.88
C ILE A 102 5.88 6.93 -11.54
N LYS A 103 5.12 8.03 -11.64
CA LYS A 103 5.59 9.27 -12.29
C LYS A 103 6.40 10.10 -11.31
N LEU A 104 7.68 9.79 -11.14
CA LEU A 104 8.64 10.60 -10.40
C LEU A 104 9.81 10.97 -11.32
N ASN A 105 10.31 12.19 -11.19
CA ASN A 105 11.60 12.52 -11.75
C ASN A 105 12.74 12.03 -10.82
N GLU A 106 13.99 12.05 -11.30
CA GLU A 106 15.13 11.50 -10.55
C GLU A 106 15.34 12.19 -9.19
N ASN A 107 15.13 13.50 -9.11
CA ASN A 107 15.30 14.25 -7.87
C ASN A 107 14.17 13.93 -6.87
N GLU A 108 12.92 13.82 -7.34
CA GLU A 108 11.77 13.43 -6.52
C GLU A 108 11.96 12.01 -5.96
N SER A 109 12.35 11.08 -6.80
CA SER A 109 12.66 9.71 -6.40
C SER A 109 13.75 9.67 -5.33
N MET A 110 14.89 10.30 -5.61
CA MET A 110 16.00 10.38 -4.65
C MET A 110 15.56 10.98 -3.33
N MET A 111 14.86 12.12 -3.34
CA MET A 111 14.41 12.79 -2.12
C MET A 111 13.45 11.93 -1.31
N ALA A 112 12.44 11.32 -1.94
CA ALA A 112 11.45 10.50 -1.26
C ALA A 112 12.10 9.29 -0.57
N PHE A 113 12.91 8.54 -1.30
CA PHE A 113 13.49 7.30 -0.77
C PHE A 113 14.64 7.53 0.22
N GLU A 114 15.49 8.52 0.01
CA GLU A 114 16.56 8.86 0.97
C GLU A 114 16.00 9.47 2.26
N THR A 115 14.96 10.30 2.18
CA THR A 115 14.26 10.80 3.36
C THR A 115 13.64 9.66 4.16
N ALA A 116 12.98 8.70 3.49
CA ALA A 116 12.42 7.53 4.14
C ALA A 116 13.51 6.67 4.81
N ARG A 117 14.64 6.42 4.14
CA ARG A 117 15.77 5.69 4.74
C ARG A 117 16.30 6.38 5.99
N ALA A 118 16.53 7.69 5.93
CA ALA A 118 17.02 8.46 7.06
C ALA A 118 16.04 8.41 8.26
N PHE A 119 14.75 8.53 7.98
CA PHE A 119 13.71 8.42 9.02
C PHE A 119 13.66 7.02 9.67
N ILE A 120 13.79 5.97 8.87
CA ILE A 120 13.78 4.58 9.34
C ILE A 120 15.05 4.29 10.15
N ALA A 121 16.23 4.71 9.67
CA ALA A 121 17.51 4.49 10.35
C ALA A 121 17.52 5.07 11.77
N GLY A 122 16.77 6.14 12.02
CA GLY A 122 16.62 6.74 13.35
C GLY A 122 15.63 5.99 14.27
N LYS A 123 14.83 5.06 13.75
CA LYS A 123 13.75 4.41 14.49
C LYS A 123 13.80 2.88 14.49
N ALA A 124 14.22 2.26 13.41
CA ALA A 124 14.36 0.81 13.29
C ALA A 124 15.74 0.38 13.78
N GLY A 125 15.77 -0.54 14.72
CA GLY A 125 17.04 -1.15 15.13
C GLY A 125 17.62 -2.07 14.04
N PRO A 126 18.91 -2.47 14.18
CA PRO A 126 19.60 -3.30 13.18
C PRO A 126 18.94 -4.67 12.96
N ASN A 127 18.14 -5.12 13.90
CA ASN A 127 17.46 -6.42 13.88
C ASN A 127 16.01 -6.31 13.34
N TYR A 128 15.70 -5.29 12.57
CA TYR A 128 14.38 -5.10 11.98
C TYR A 128 14.50 -4.70 10.50
N PRO A 129 14.79 -5.65 9.60
CA PRO A 129 15.09 -5.37 8.20
C PRO A 129 13.87 -4.92 7.37
N ALA A 130 12.66 -5.33 7.72
CA ALA A 130 11.46 -5.12 6.92
C ALA A 130 11.23 -3.66 6.48
N PRO A 131 11.35 -2.62 7.33
CA PRO A 131 11.17 -1.24 6.89
C PRO A 131 12.13 -0.80 5.78
N LEU A 132 13.41 -1.15 5.88
CA LEU A 132 14.40 -0.81 4.86
C LEU A 132 14.21 -1.62 3.57
N THR A 133 13.85 -2.90 3.69
CA THR A 133 13.51 -3.74 2.54
C THR A 133 12.30 -3.19 1.80
N ILE A 134 11.26 -2.73 2.52
CA ILE A 134 10.08 -2.06 1.91
C ILE A 134 10.51 -0.87 1.06
N VAL A 135 11.35 0.02 1.59
CA VAL A 135 11.85 1.18 0.86
C VAL A 135 12.64 0.75 -0.38
N GLY A 136 13.51 -0.25 -0.24
CA GLY A 136 14.30 -0.80 -1.35
C GLY A 136 13.43 -1.39 -2.46
N VAL A 137 12.44 -2.20 -2.12
CA VAL A 137 11.48 -2.80 -3.05
C VAL A 137 10.67 -1.74 -3.78
N MET A 138 10.15 -0.74 -3.06
CA MET A 138 9.38 0.35 -3.67
C MET A 138 10.25 1.18 -4.63
N GLN A 139 11.50 1.48 -4.27
CA GLN A 139 12.43 2.21 -5.14
C GLN A 139 12.82 1.39 -6.36
N ALA A 140 13.16 0.11 -6.19
CA ALA A 140 13.51 -0.76 -7.30
C ALA A 140 12.36 -0.94 -8.31
N SER A 141 11.11 -0.90 -7.82
CA SER A 141 9.90 -1.14 -8.61
C SER A 141 9.27 0.13 -9.24
N GLU A 142 9.70 1.33 -8.86
CA GLU A 142 9.03 2.59 -9.26
C GLU A 142 8.94 2.82 -10.77
N ARG A 143 10.01 2.42 -11.50
CA ARG A 143 10.12 2.62 -12.96
C ARG A 143 9.50 1.50 -13.80
N PHE A 144 9.01 0.45 -13.16
CA PHE A 144 8.36 -0.67 -13.85
C PHE A 144 6.86 -0.46 -13.93
N ALA A 145 6.24 -1.02 -14.97
CA ALA A 145 4.79 -1.23 -15.00
C ALA A 145 4.37 -2.15 -13.83
N LEU A 146 3.08 -2.19 -13.53
CA LEU A 146 2.58 -2.91 -12.35
C LEU A 146 3.02 -4.39 -12.32
N GLU A 147 3.08 -5.07 -13.46
CA GLU A 147 3.46 -6.49 -13.51
C GLU A 147 4.89 -6.70 -13.02
N GLY A 148 5.87 -5.98 -13.58
CA GLY A 148 7.26 -6.05 -13.11
C GLY A 148 7.44 -5.56 -11.67
N ALA A 149 6.64 -4.59 -11.24
CA ALA A 149 6.66 -4.14 -9.84
C ALA A 149 6.19 -5.23 -8.88
N LEU A 150 5.19 -6.03 -9.27
CA LEU A 150 4.70 -7.16 -8.48
C LEU A 150 5.73 -8.30 -8.38
N GLU A 151 6.54 -8.52 -9.42
CA GLU A 151 7.63 -9.51 -9.37
C GLU A 151 8.69 -9.10 -8.35
N ILE A 152 9.13 -7.83 -8.37
CA ILE A 152 10.09 -7.29 -7.39
C ILE A 152 9.52 -7.35 -5.97
N GLU A 153 8.22 -7.07 -5.79
CA GLU A 153 7.54 -7.20 -4.50
C GLU A 153 7.57 -8.65 -4.01
N ALA A 154 7.28 -9.61 -4.89
CA ALA A 154 7.25 -11.04 -4.53
C ALA A 154 8.63 -11.55 -4.10
N GLU A 155 9.70 -11.11 -4.76
CA GLU A 155 11.09 -11.43 -4.38
C GLU A 155 11.43 -10.87 -2.99
N GLY A 156 11.14 -9.59 -2.75
CA GLY A 156 11.38 -8.96 -1.45
C GLY A 156 10.52 -9.57 -0.32
N PHE A 157 9.29 -9.97 -0.62
CA PHE A 157 8.45 -10.71 0.33
C PHE A 157 9.07 -12.07 0.67
N ALA A 158 9.51 -12.82 -0.33
CA ALA A 158 10.11 -14.14 -0.14
C ALA A 158 11.43 -14.08 0.66
N GLU A 159 12.21 -13.01 0.51
CA GLU A 159 13.39 -12.74 1.30
C GLU A 159 13.03 -12.51 2.78
N LEU A 160 12.12 -11.58 3.05
CA LEU A 160 11.67 -11.27 4.42
C LEU A 160 11.01 -12.47 5.10
N ALA A 161 10.19 -13.23 4.39
CA ALA A 161 9.49 -14.40 4.94
C ALA A 161 10.43 -15.52 5.40
N LYS A 162 11.66 -15.57 4.90
CA LYS A 162 12.69 -16.51 5.32
C LYS A 162 13.56 -15.99 6.47
N SER A 163 13.38 -14.74 6.88
CA SER A 163 14.19 -14.13 7.92
C SER A 163 13.83 -14.68 9.31
N PRO A 164 14.82 -14.80 10.22
CA PRO A 164 14.57 -15.18 11.61
C PRO A 164 13.70 -14.13 12.33
N GLU A 165 13.80 -12.87 11.94
CA GLU A 165 13.01 -11.77 12.51
C GLU A 165 11.52 -11.96 12.21
N ALA A 166 11.15 -12.24 10.95
CA ALA A 166 9.76 -12.51 10.58
C ALA A 166 9.23 -13.76 11.30
N THR A 167 10.02 -14.84 11.35
CA THR A 167 9.66 -16.07 12.06
C THR A 167 9.36 -15.79 13.54
N SER A 168 10.20 -14.99 14.21
CA SER A 168 10.05 -14.64 15.61
C SER A 168 8.82 -13.76 15.86
N LEU A 169 8.59 -12.72 15.01
CA LEU A 169 7.46 -11.80 15.13
C LEU A 169 6.12 -12.50 14.85
N ILE A 170 6.07 -13.39 13.86
CA ILE A 170 4.90 -14.21 13.57
C ILE A 170 4.62 -15.16 14.75
N GLY A 171 5.65 -15.77 15.31
CA GLY A 171 5.51 -16.65 16.48
C GLY A 171 4.93 -15.92 17.69
N LEU A 172 5.39 -14.70 17.97
CA LEU A 172 4.84 -13.85 19.02
C LEU A 172 3.37 -13.50 18.75
N PHE A 173 3.05 -13.08 17.54
CA PHE A 173 1.67 -12.73 17.15
C PHE A 173 0.69 -13.90 17.32
N LEU A 174 1.12 -15.13 16.97
CA LEU A 174 0.29 -16.33 17.13
C LEU A 174 0.19 -16.79 18.59
N GLY A 175 1.19 -16.48 19.41
CA GLY A 175 1.20 -16.83 20.84
C GLY A 175 0.37 -15.90 21.71
N ASP A 176 0.04 -14.70 21.23
CA ASP A 176 -0.79 -13.71 21.95
C ASP A 176 -2.29 -13.85 21.67
N GLN A 177 -2.74 -14.85 20.89
CA GLN A 177 -4.14 -15.17 20.58
C GLN A 177 -4.64 -16.34 21.44
#